data_10303ada1b8c235956e1fd24c332ae06
#
_entry.id   10303ada1b8c235956e1fd24c332ae06
#
_cell.length_a   1.000
_cell.length_b   1.000
_cell.length_c   1.000
_cell.angle_alpha   90.00
_cell.angle_beta   90.00
_cell.angle_gamma   90.00
#
_symmetry.space_group_name_H-M   'P 1'
#
loop_
_entity.id
_entity.type
_entity.pdbx_description
1 polymer ?
#
loop_
_entity_poly.entity_id
_entity_poly.type
_entity_poly.pdbx_seq_one_letter_code
_entity_poly.pdbx_strand_id
1 'polypeptide(L)'
;KKSRPKETMGQRLPKHVLPRYVLAPGQPFLYEIPKNPEEEFYSFRWDATPPKGMYFLYESKSVNWVPTHKQLDAFPLSYHVRMKVDEMMETTSASTEDEQVFKSVPVLESRDESLWVYVNDPPRFLTQPEVTEFIAGSVFRYEPIVQDRNKDAALQFDLEVSPEGMTFEKGVLTWKTDSTKVDVYDVRLVVTDGFARTTQEFQLFSRAGIKILSQAPSSASVGKSYNYPIKVWRQRPDEKINYKLFYGPDGMKMAPDGATRHTLTGASPVQLKTGSWT
;
A
#
# COMPACT_ATOMS: atom_id res chain seq x y z
N LYS A 1 14.76 19.68 -45.58
CA LYS A 1 14.03 18.77 -44.70
C LYS A 1 14.52 19.04 -43.27
N LYS A 2 13.75 19.79 -42.49
CA LYS A 2 14.02 19.99 -41.03
C LYS A 2 13.78 18.61 -40.36
N SER A 3 14.81 18.02 -39.80
CA SER A 3 14.67 16.83 -38.97
C SER A 3 13.79 17.18 -37.76
N ARG A 4 12.72 16.42 -37.52
CA ARG A 4 11.94 16.54 -36.28
C ARG A 4 12.89 16.27 -35.11
N PRO A 5 12.82 17.07 -34.04
CA PRO A 5 13.55 16.77 -32.81
C PRO A 5 13.19 15.34 -32.36
N LYS A 6 14.17 14.54 -31.99
CA LYS A 6 13.90 13.22 -31.39
C LYS A 6 13.18 13.43 -30.08
N GLU A 7 12.06 12.73 -29.90
CA GLU A 7 11.37 12.69 -28.60
C GLU A 7 12.38 12.38 -27.51
N THR A 8 12.33 13.16 -26.43
CA THR A 8 13.06 12.82 -25.21
C THR A 8 12.42 11.58 -24.65
N MET A 9 12.90 10.41 -25.06
CA MET A 9 12.56 9.17 -24.37
C MET A 9 13.08 9.32 -22.95
N GLY A 10 12.20 9.09 -21.98
CA GLY A 10 12.57 9.10 -20.59
C GLY A 10 13.86 8.28 -20.42
N GLN A 11 14.86 8.85 -19.79
CA GLN A 11 16.14 8.20 -19.57
C GLN A 11 16.16 7.66 -18.14
N ARG A 12 16.69 6.45 -17.94
CA ARG A 12 17.02 5.98 -16.58
C ARG A 12 17.95 7.00 -15.94
N LEU A 13 17.58 7.44 -14.74
CA LEU A 13 18.52 8.20 -13.92
C LEU A 13 19.80 7.39 -13.76
N PRO A 14 20.97 7.98 -14.03
CA PRO A 14 22.22 7.34 -13.65
C PRO A 14 22.15 7.00 -12.15
N LYS A 15 22.64 5.84 -11.75
CA LYS A 15 22.55 5.31 -10.38
C LYS A 15 23.04 6.26 -9.26
N HIS A 16 23.75 7.31 -9.62
CA HIS A 16 24.34 8.30 -8.72
C HIS A 16 23.76 9.70 -8.84
N VAL A 17 22.72 9.89 -9.68
CA VAL A 17 22.05 11.18 -9.84
C VAL A 17 20.67 11.05 -9.23
N LEU A 18 20.44 11.74 -8.12
CA LEU A 18 19.12 11.91 -7.55
C LEU A 18 18.30 12.86 -8.42
N PRO A 19 17.02 12.60 -8.69
CA PRO A 19 16.18 13.56 -9.39
C PRO A 19 16.09 14.83 -8.56
N ARG A 20 16.17 15.97 -9.22
CA ARG A 20 15.99 17.26 -8.56
C ARG A 20 14.55 17.46 -8.11
N TYR A 21 13.61 16.90 -8.88
CA TYR A 21 12.17 17.00 -8.60
C TYR A 21 11.51 15.63 -8.71
N VAL A 22 10.67 15.31 -7.73
CA VAL A 22 9.83 14.12 -7.70
C VAL A 22 8.39 14.57 -7.66
N LEU A 23 7.57 14.14 -8.61
CA LEU A 23 6.18 14.57 -8.78
C LEU A 23 5.25 13.37 -8.76
N ALA A 24 4.12 13.49 -8.08
CA ALA A 24 3.02 12.55 -8.23
C ALA A 24 2.19 12.85 -9.50
N PRO A 25 1.56 11.86 -10.13
CA PRO A 25 0.58 12.11 -11.17
C PRO A 25 -0.53 13.03 -10.68
N GLY A 26 -0.86 14.05 -11.48
CA GLY A 26 -1.82 15.10 -11.13
C GLY A 26 -1.24 16.24 -10.30
N GLN A 27 -0.01 16.15 -9.82
CA GLN A 27 0.65 17.22 -9.08
C GLN A 27 1.11 18.33 -10.03
N PRO A 28 0.67 19.59 -9.86
CA PRO A 28 1.17 20.71 -10.64
C PRO A 28 2.66 20.94 -10.36
N PHE A 29 3.40 21.15 -11.42
CA PHE A 29 4.82 21.48 -11.38
C PHE A 29 5.05 22.84 -12.02
N LEU A 30 5.71 23.71 -11.31
CA LEU A 30 6.16 25.02 -11.75
C LEU A 30 7.67 25.11 -11.52
N TYR A 31 8.42 25.36 -12.58
CA TYR A 31 9.85 25.62 -12.49
C TYR A 31 10.12 27.03 -13.04
N GLU A 32 10.47 27.94 -12.15
CA GLU A 32 10.94 29.26 -12.54
C GLU A 32 12.34 29.15 -13.12
N ILE A 33 12.51 29.60 -14.37
CA ILE A 33 13.80 29.57 -15.05
C ILE A 33 14.70 30.60 -14.40
N PRO A 34 15.86 30.22 -13.85
CA PRO A 34 16.76 31.16 -13.21
C PRO A 34 17.13 32.30 -14.16
N LYS A 35 16.98 33.52 -13.69
CA LYS A 35 17.35 34.74 -14.41
C LYS A 35 18.78 35.10 -14.06
N ASN A 36 19.59 35.40 -15.09
CA ASN A 36 20.83 36.15 -14.87
C ASN A 36 20.48 37.63 -14.58
N PRO A 37 21.02 38.25 -13.53
CA PRO A 37 20.73 39.63 -13.19
C PRO A 37 20.96 40.63 -14.33
N GLU A 38 21.85 40.33 -15.26
CA GLU A 38 22.22 41.14 -16.40
C GLU A 38 21.34 40.96 -17.64
N GLU A 39 20.49 39.87 -17.64
CA GLU A 39 19.58 39.58 -18.76
C GLU A 39 18.32 40.49 -18.68
N GLU A 40 18.15 41.42 -19.62
CA GLU A 40 16.95 42.24 -19.70
C GLU A 40 15.84 41.59 -20.54
N PHE A 41 16.21 41.09 -21.71
CA PHE A 41 15.28 40.49 -22.67
C PHE A 41 15.74 39.08 -22.99
N TYR A 42 14.90 38.05 -22.74
CA TYR A 42 15.22 36.70 -23.05
C TYR A 42 14.01 35.85 -23.45
N SER A 43 14.25 34.86 -24.26
CA SER A 43 13.26 33.89 -24.72
C SER A 43 13.69 32.45 -24.35
N PHE A 44 12.77 31.53 -24.49
CA PHE A 44 13.01 30.13 -24.18
C PHE A 44 12.70 29.25 -25.37
N ARG A 45 13.51 28.23 -25.58
CA ARG A 45 13.22 27.19 -26.53
C ARG A 45 13.64 25.82 -25.99
N TRP A 46 12.92 24.82 -26.40
CA TRP A 46 13.30 23.46 -26.04
C TRP A 46 14.53 23.01 -26.83
N ASP A 47 15.54 22.49 -26.13
CA ASP A 47 16.70 21.84 -26.75
C ASP A 47 16.42 20.38 -27.13
N ALA A 48 15.38 19.79 -26.51
CA ALA A 48 14.82 18.50 -26.85
C ALA A 48 13.30 18.52 -26.67
N THR A 49 12.60 17.56 -27.27
CA THR A 49 11.14 17.46 -27.10
C THR A 49 10.79 17.28 -25.62
N PRO A 50 10.01 18.17 -25.01
CA PRO A 50 9.63 18.05 -23.62
C PRO A 50 8.66 16.89 -23.39
N PRO A 51 8.45 16.45 -22.14
CA PRO A 51 7.38 15.55 -21.79
C PRO A 51 6.03 16.06 -22.27
N LYS A 52 5.16 15.15 -22.69
CA LYS A 52 3.83 15.53 -23.19
C LYS A 52 3.06 16.35 -22.16
N GLY A 53 2.56 17.52 -22.60
CA GLY A 53 1.81 18.44 -21.76
C GLY A 53 2.67 19.42 -20.95
N MET A 54 4.00 19.36 -21.08
CA MET A 54 4.89 20.38 -20.52
C MET A 54 5.03 21.56 -21.49
N TYR A 55 4.96 22.78 -20.98
CA TYR A 55 5.00 23.99 -21.79
C TYR A 55 5.64 25.17 -21.04
N PHE A 56 6.07 26.18 -21.79
CA PHE A 56 6.52 27.46 -21.23
C PHE A 56 5.34 28.40 -20.94
N LEU A 57 5.40 29.03 -19.79
CA LEU A 57 4.65 30.27 -19.50
C LEU A 57 5.59 31.46 -19.64
N TYR A 58 5.48 32.16 -20.74
CA TYR A 58 6.39 33.28 -21.06
C TYR A 58 6.19 34.47 -20.12
N GLU A 59 4.98 34.69 -19.65
CA GLU A 59 4.66 35.79 -18.72
C GLU A 59 5.36 35.64 -17.38
N SER A 60 5.31 34.42 -16.81
CA SER A 60 5.96 34.07 -15.52
C SER A 60 7.38 33.52 -15.70
N LYS A 61 7.86 33.40 -16.94
CA LYS A 61 9.19 32.88 -17.28
C LYS A 61 9.46 31.52 -16.62
N SER A 62 8.50 30.61 -16.77
CA SER A 62 8.49 29.33 -16.09
C SER A 62 8.12 28.18 -17.01
N VAL A 63 8.53 27.00 -16.61
CA VAL A 63 8.07 25.72 -17.17
C VAL A 63 6.94 25.19 -16.31
N ASN A 64 5.82 24.86 -16.95
CA ASN A 64 4.65 24.29 -16.30
C ASN A 64 4.36 22.89 -16.80
N TRP A 65 3.96 22.02 -15.90
CA TRP A 65 3.58 20.66 -16.21
C TRP A 65 2.66 20.06 -15.15
N VAL A 66 1.73 19.22 -15.59
CA VAL A 66 0.97 18.32 -14.72
C VAL A 66 1.13 16.91 -15.29
N PRO A 67 2.00 16.08 -14.72
CA PRO A 67 2.15 14.70 -15.16
C PRO A 67 0.84 13.94 -14.93
N THR A 68 0.53 13.00 -15.81
CA THR A 68 -0.65 12.12 -15.67
C THR A 68 -0.21 10.69 -15.44
N HIS A 69 -1.13 9.81 -15.04
CA HIS A 69 -0.85 8.38 -14.91
C HIS A 69 -0.38 7.72 -16.23
N LYS A 70 -0.67 8.33 -17.38
CA LYS A 70 -0.18 7.84 -18.67
C LYS A 70 1.33 7.95 -18.83
N GLN A 71 1.97 8.89 -18.12
CA GLN A 71 3.42 8.99 -18.10
C GLN A 71 4.08 7.86 -17.31
N LEU A 72 3.35 7.21 -16.40
CA LEU A 72 3.85 6.03 -15.67
C LEU A 72 3.84 4.76 -16.54
N ASP A 73 2.93 4.70 -17.53
CA ASP A 73 2.85 3.58 -18.46
C ASP A 73 3.93 3.65 -19.55
N ALA A 74 4.42 4.86 -19.83
CA ALA A 74 5.50 5.13 -20.76
C ALA A 74 6.83 5.09 -20.01
N PHE A 75 7.56 4.04 -20.18
CA PHE A 75 8.91 3.88 -19.63
C PHE A 75 9.92 4.81 -20.30
N PRO A 76 10.83 5.39 -19.56
CA PRO A 76 11.11 5.44 -18.14
C PRO A 76 10.60 6.74 -17.50
N LEU A 77 10.49 6.70 -16.20
CA LEU A 77 9.82 7.64 -15.30
C LEU A 77 10.61 8.90 -14.99
N SER A 78 11.86 8.99 -15.42
CA SER A 78 12.70 10.17 -15.30
C SER A 78 12.84 10.91 -16.63
N TYR A 79 12.61 12.20 -16.57
CA TYR A 79 12.71 13.09 -17.71
C TYR A 79 13.88 14.05 -17.51
N HIS A 80 14.83 14.02 -18.44
CA HIS A 80 15.85 15.05 -18.55
C HIS A 80 15.30 16.16 -19.43
N VAL A 81 14.79 17.20 -18.81
CA VAL A 81 14.23 18.37 -19.50
C VAL A 81 15.38 19.30 -19.83
N ARG A 82 15.55 19.61 -21.10
CA ARG A 82 16.60 20.50 -21.59
C ARG A 82 16.01 21.65 -22.37
N MET A 83 16.50 22.83 -22.09
CA MET A 83 16.08 24.06 -22.73
C MET A 83 17.26 24.99 -22.93
N LYS A 84 17.11 25.93 -23.85
CA LYS A 84 18.01 27.04 -24.03
C LYS A 84 17.32 28.33 -23.62
N VAL A 85 18.04 29.15 -22.91
CA VAL A 85 17.66 30.54 -22.64
C VAL A 85 18.46 31.39 -23.56
N ASP A 86 17.78 32.10 -24.45
CA ASP A 86 18.37 32.94 -25.45
C ASP A 86 18.20 34.41 -25.02
N GLU A 87 19.30 35.12 -24.76
CA GLU A 87 19.31 36.53 -24.54
C GLU A 87 19.05 37.26 -25.86
N MET A 88 18.12 38.20 -25.85
CA MET A 88 17.62 38.87 -27.03
C MET A 88 18.07 40.33 -27.03
N MET A 89 18.43 40.86 -28.20
CA MET A 89 18.69 42.28 -28.35
C MET A 89 17.37 43.06 -28.23
N GLU A 90 17.37 44.15 -27.48
CA GLU A 90 16.25 45.08 -27.50
C GLU A 90 16.12 45.69 -28.90
N THR A 91 15.00 45.48 -29.59
CA THR A 91 14.69 46.15 -30.82
C THR A 91 13.73 47.27 -30.54
N THR A 92 14.22 48.48 -30.56
CA THR A 92 13.35 49.67 -30.68
C THR A 92 12.66 49.61 -32.04
N SER A 93 11.39 49.21 -32.05
CA SER A 93 10.55 49.33 -33.23
C SER A 93 10.28 50.78 -33.48
N ALA A 94 10.94 51.36 -34.50
CA ALA A 94 10.46 52.56 -35.12
C ALA A 94 9.13 52.19 -35.80
N SER A 95 8.02 52.62 -35.22
CA SER A 95 6.67 52.47 -35.78
C SER A 95 6.54 53.31 -37.02
N THR A 96 6.61 52.74 -38.17
CA THR A 96 5.99 53.25 -39.40
C THR A 96 4.74 52.42 -39.66
N GLU A 97 3.62 53.10 -39.89
CA GLU A 97 2.24 52.59 -39.80
C GLU A 97 1.83 51.54 -40.86
N ASP A 98 2.69 50.95 -41.65
CA ASP A 98 2.26 50.16 -42.81
C ASP A 98 3.02 48.88 -43.13
N GLU A 99 3.59 48.16 -42.21
CA GLU A 99 3.92 46.75 -42.41
C GLU A 99 4.42 46.10 -41.10
N GLN A 100 3.64 45.15 -40.50
CA GLN A 100 4.16 44.28 -39.43
C GLN A 100 5.13 43.29 -40.03
N VAL A 101 6.35 43.72 -40.32
CA VAL A 101 7.46 42.82 -40.61
C VAL A 101 7.95 42.29 -39.29
N PHE A 102 7.62 41.06 -38.95
CA PHE A 102 8.24 40.33 -37.84
C PHE A 102 9.73 40.15 -38.17
N LYS A 103 10.55 41.11 -37.81
CA LYS A 103 12.01 40.94 -37.84
C LYS A 103 12.39 39.94 -36.76
N SER A 104 13.10 38.87 -37.13
CA SER A 104 13.73 37.97 -36.19
C SER A 104 14.66 38.79 -35.30
N VAL A 105 14.37 38.80 -33.99
CA VAL A 105 15.23 39.49 -33.02
C VAL A 105 16.55 38.70 -32.92
N PRO A 106 17.71 39.35 -33.06
CA PRO A 106 19.00 38.68 -32.93
C PRO A 106 19.18 38.10 -31.52
N VAL A 107 19.68 36.87 -31.43
CA VAL A 107 20.12 36.26 -30.18
C VAL A 107 21.54 36.71 -29.91
N LEU A 108 21.76 37.33 -28.75
CA LEU A 108 23.10 37.80 -28.33
C LEU A 108 23.91 36.61 -27.75
N GLU A 109 23.29 35.89 -26.83
CA GLU A 109 23.91 34.76 -26.15
C GLU A 109 22.86 33.67 -25.86
N SER A 110 23.28 32.42 -25.78
CA SER A 110 22.42 31.29 -25.42
C SER A 110 23.08 30.50 -24.30
N ARG A 111 22.34 30.23 -23.23
CA ARG A 111 22.77 29.31 -22.18
C ARG A 111 21.90 28.07 -22.09
N ASP A 112 22.50 26.99 -21.68
CA ASP A 112 21.80 25.73 -21.45
C ASP A 112 21.21 25.71 -20.05
N GLU A 113 19.95 25.31 -19.96
CA GLU A 113 19.27 25.04 -18.69
C GLU A 113 18.69 23.64 -18.72
N SER A 114 18.86 22.89 -17.65
CA SER A 114 18.33 21.52 -17.58
C SER A 114 17.95 21.11 -16.18
N LEU A 115 16.93 20.23 -16.11
CA LEU A 115 16.48 19.66 -14.86
C LEU A 115 16.08 18.20 -15.05
N TRP A 116 16.21 17.43 -13.98
CA TRP A 116 15.70 16.08 -13.91
C TRP A 116 14.40 16.05 -13.13
N VAL A 117 13.37 15.48 -13.74
CA VAL A 117 12.07 15.28 -13.12
C VAL A 117 11.73 13.80 -13.13
N TYR A 118 11.37 13.27 -11.99
CA TYR A 118 10.90 11.90 -11.82
C TYR A 118 9.39 11.92 -11.51
N VAL A 119 8.61 11.07 -12.21
CA VAL A 119 7.19 10.91 -11.90
C VAL A 119 7.04 9.65 -11.08
N ASN A 120 6.55 9.80 -9.85
CA ASN A 120 6.38 8.74 -8.88
C ASN A 120 4.90 8.53 -8.52
N ASP A 121 4.41 7.28 -8.62
CA ASP A 121 3.13 6.86 -8.04
C ASP A 121 3.46 6.05 -6.77
N PRO A 122 3.05 6.51 -5.58
CA PRO A 122 3.37 5.82 -4.34
C PRO A 122 2.93 4.35 -4.34
N PRO A 123 3.68 3.44 -3.73
CA PRO A 123 3.28 2.05 -3.57
C PRO A 123 1.97 1.95 -2.80
N ARG A 124 1.15 0.92 -3.08
CA ARG A 124 -0.17 0.73 -2.46
C ARG A 124 -0.33 -0.69 -1.97
N PHE A 125 -0.80 -0.85 -0.74
CA PHE A 125 -1.26 -2.14 -0.26
C PHE A 125 -2.59 -2.51 -0.93
N LEU A 126 -2.64 -3.68 -1.56
CA LEU A 126 -3.85 -4.21 -2.20
C LEU A 126 -4.63 -5.16 -1.30
N THR A 127 -4.01 -5.66 -0.24
CA THR A 127 -4.60 -6.60 0.72
C THR A 127 -4.56 -6.06 2.14
N GLN A 128 -5.42 -6.62 2.97
CA GLN A 128 -5.41 -6.45 4.43
C GLN A 128 -5.38 -7.84 5.08
N PRO A 129 -4.95 -7.96 6.34
CA PRO A 129 -5.04 -9.24 7.04
C PRO A 129 -6.49 -9.73 7.11
N GLU A 130 -6.75 -10.95 6.62
CA GLU A 130 -8.10 -11.56 6.67
C GLU A 130 -8.49 -11.97 8.07
N VAL A 131 -7.52 -12.38 8.88
CA VAL A 131 -7.72 -12.83 10.26
C VAL A 131 -7.05 -11.85 11.20
N THR A 132 -7.84 -11.13 11.95
CA THR A 132 -7.38 -10.20 12.98
C THR A 132 -7.65 -10.69 14.40
N GLU A 133 -8.47 -11.74 14.56
CA GLU A 133 -8.80 -12.37 15.83
C GLU A 133 -8.27 -13.81 15.86
N PHE A 134 -7.58 -14.18 16.92
CA PHE A 134 -6.96 -15.51 17.06
C PHE A 134 -6.88 -15.95 18.52
N ILE A 135 -6.66 -17.25 18.71
CA ILE A 135 -6.43 -17.80 20.04
C ILE A 135 -4.99 -17.54 20.47
N ALA A 136 -4.79 -17.05 21.69
CA ALA A 136 -3.46 -16.83 22.26
C ALA A 136 -2.62 -18.12 22.21
N GLY A 137 -1.38 -18.00 21.76
CA GLY A 137 -0.48 -19.12 21.45
C GLY A 137 -0.50 -19.59 20.00
N SER A 138 -1.37 -19.03 19.16
CA SER A 138 -1.40 -19.33 17.72
C SER A 138 -0.27 -18.59 16.98
N VAL A 139 -0.09 -18.96 15.72
CA VAL A 139 0.82 -18.25 14.80
C VAL A 139 -0.04 -17.37 13.88
N PHE A 140 0.21 -16.08 13.92
CA PHE A 140 -0.31 -15.13 12.94
C PHE A 140 0.62 -15.08 11.73
N ARG A 141 0.04 -15.05 10.53
CA ARG A 141 0.76 -14.91 9.27
C ARG A 141 -0.01 -14.01 8.33
N TYR A 142 0.67 -13.05 7.73
CA TYR A 142 0.13 -12.16 6.72
C TYR A 142 1.17 -11.88 5.65
N GLU A 143 0.77 -12.02 4.39
CA GLU A 143 1.59 -11.73 3.21
C GLU A 143 0.94 -10.58 2.44
N PRO A 144 1.40 -9.33 2.65
CA PRO A 144 0.84 -8.18 1.98
C PRO A 144 1.14 -8.22 0.49
N ILE A 145 0.13 -7.97 -0.33
CA ILE A 145 0.31 -7.70 -1.74
C ILE A 145 0.43 -6.20 -1.90
N VAL A 146 1.54 -5.76 -2.47
CA VAL A 146 1.80 -4.35 -2.76
C VAL A 146 1.94 -4.15 -4.25
N GLN A 147 1.33 -3.11 -4.76
CA GLN A 147 1.46 -2.66 -6.13
C GLN A 147 2.19 -1.32 -6.17
N ASP A 148 3.18 -1.24 -7.05
CA ASP A 148 3.81 -0.02 -7.49
C ASP A 148 3.71 0.06 -9.02
N ARG A 149 3.33 1.22 -9.54
CA ARG A 149 3.30 1.44 -10.99
C ARG A 149 4.66 1.76 -11.57
N ASN A 150 5.57 2.23 -10.72
CA ASN A 150 6.96 2.45 -11.07
C ASN A 150 7.70 1.10 -11.09
N LYS A 151 7.68 0.43 -12.23
CA LYS A 151 8.19 -0.96 -12.41
C LYS A 151 9.63 -1.18 -11.99
N ASP A 152 10.40 -0.11 -11.84
CA ASP A 152 11.82 -0.15 -11.44
C ASP A 152 12.02 0.08 -9.96
N ALA A 153 10.97 0.39 -9.21
CA ALA A 153 11.05 0.69 -7.80
C ALA A 153 11.46 -0.55 -7.00
N ALA A 154 12.51 -0.42 -6.22
CA ALA A 154 12.89 -1.42 -5.24
C ALA A 154 12.11 -1.16 -3.95
N LEU A 155 11.05 -1.93 -3.72
CA LEU A 155 10.23 -1.78 -2.53
C LEU A 155 10.99 -2.22 -1.28
N GLN A 156 10.97 -1.36 -0.28
CA GLN A 156 11.51 -1.63 1.06
C GLN A 156 10.38 -1.59 2.06
N PHE A 157 10.42 -2.52 3.01
CA PHE A 157 9.42 -2.63 4.07
C PHE A 157 10.04 -2.35 5.42
N ASP A 158 9.27 -1.69 6.27
CA ASP A 158 9.62 -1.41 7.66
C ASP A 158 8.44 -1.71 8.57
N LEU A 159 8.70 -2.37 9.70
CA LEU A 159 7.71 -2.72 10.71
C LEU A 159 7.86 -1.74 11.89
N GLU A 160 7.17 -0.59 11.79
CA GLU A 160 7.34 0.53 12.73
C GLU A 160 6.70 0.28 14.09
N VAL A 161 5.53 -0.38 14.10
CA VAL A 161 4.82 -0.74 15.34
C VAL A 161 4.43 -2.20 15.25
N SER A 162 4.79 -2.97 16.26
CA SER A 162 4.46 -4.38 16.33
C SER A 162 4.57 -4.93 17.75
N PRO A 163 3.83 -6.01 18.06
CA PRO A 163 4.07 -6.76 19.29
C PRO A 163 5.45 -7.42 19.30
N GLU A 164 5.97 -7.63 20.48
CA GLU A 164 7.26 -8.28 20.68
C GLU A 164 7.32 -9.66 19.99
N GLY A 165 8.39 -9.90 19.24
CA GLY A 165 8.62 -11.14 18.51
C GLY A 165 7.91 -11.25 17.17
N MET A 166 7.22 -10.20 16.71
CA MET A 166 6.73 -10.12 15.32
C MET A 166 7.89 -9.78 14.37
N THR A 167 7.93 -10.45 13.22
CA THR A 167 8.96 -10.21 12.20
C THR A 167 8.34 -10.05 10.83
N PHE A 168 8.99 -9.26 9.98
CA PHE A 168 8.68 -9.17 8.54
C PHE A 168 9.88 -9.66 7.75
N GLU A 169 9.79 -10.85 7.19
CA GLU A 169 10.88 -11.47 6.44
C GLU A 169 10.38 -12.05 5.13
N LYS A 170 11.15 -11.83 4.06
CA LYS A 170 10.84 -12.35 2.72
C LYS A 170 9.41 -12.04 2.24
N GLY A 171 8.90 -10.86 2.60
CA GLY A 171 7.55 -10.43 2.21
C GLY A 171 6.43 -10.95 3.11
N VAL A 172 6.75 -11.62 4.21
CA VAL A 172 5.78 -12.24 5.11
C VAL A 172 5.90 -11.68 6.52
N LEU A 173 4.80 -11.19 7.05
CA LEU A 173 4.67 -10.82 8.46
C LEU A 173 4.30 -12.08 9.25
N THR A 174 5.09 -12.40 10.23
CA THR A 174 4.91 -13.59 11.07
C THR A 174 5.03 -13.24 12.54
N TRP A 175 4.14 -13.77 13.35
CA TRP A 175 4.16 -13.59 14.79
C TRP A 175 3.65 -14.83 15.52
N LYS A 176 4.44 -15.36 16.44
CA LYS A 176 4.02 -16.39 17.38
C LYS A 176 3.51 -15.69 18.64
N THR A 177 2.21 -15.74 18.84
CA THR A 177 1.54 -15.02 19.93
C THR A 177 1.85 -15.68 21.29
N ASP A 178 1.93 -14.86 22.33
CA ASP A 178 2.09 -15.36 23.70
C ASP A 178 0.80 -16.09 24.15
N SER A 179 0.92 -17.33 24.55
CA SER A 179 -0.21 -18.15 25.02
C SER A 179 -0.80 -17.69 26.35
N THR A 180 -0.11 -16.83 27.07
CA THR A 180 -0.54 -16.35 28.41
C THR A 180 -1.21 -14.98 28.36
N LYS A 181 -1.08 -14.25 27.23
CA LYS A 181 -1.57 -12.89 27.09
C LYS A 181 -2.79 -12.82 26.18
N VAL A 182 -3.83 -12.19 26.67
CA VAL A 182 -5.02 -11.84 25.89
C VAL A 182 -5.10 -10.34 25.85
N ASP A 183 -4.86 -9.77 24.65
CA ASP A 183 -4.68 -8.32 24.49
C ASP A 183 -5.01 -7.88 23.05
N VAL A 184 -4.95 -6.58 22.85
CA VAL A 184 -5.05 -5.91 21.55
C VAL A 184 -3.67 -5.39 21.20
N TYR A 185 -3.24 -5.64 19.97
CA TYR A 185 -1.92 -5.28 19.49
C TYR A 185 -2.03 -4.43 18.24
N ASP A 186 -1.43 -3.27 18.28
CA ASP A 186 -1.32 -2.40 17.11
C ASP A 186 -0.16 -2.85 16.22
N VAL A 187 -0.39 -2.84 14.91
CA VAL A 187 0.62 -3.14 13.91
C VAL A 187 0.63 -2.01 12.89
N ARG A 188 1.83 -1.52 12.59
CA ARG A 188 2.08 -0.55 11.53
C ARG A 188 3.18 -1.06 10.62
N LEU A 189 2.79 -1.42 9.40
CA LEU A 189 3.69 -1.84 8.33
C LEU A 189 3.80 -0.70 7.31
N VAL A 190 5.02 -0.34 6.95
CA VAL A 190 5.33 0.71 5.99
C VAL A 190 6.01 0.10 4.78
N VAL A 191 5.67 0.60 3.61
CA VAL A 191 6.38 0.30 2.37
C VAL A 191 6.84 1.60 1.72
N THR A 192 8.05 1.61 1.18
CA THR A 192 8.60 2.73 0.43
C THR A 192 9.27 2.25 -0.86
N ASP A 193 9.18 3.07 -1.89
CA ASP A 193 9.88 2.94 -3.17
C ASP A 193 11.17 3.78 -3.22
N GLY A 194 11.52 4.43 -2.09
CA GLY A 194 12.64 5.37 -1.98
C GLY A 194 12.25 6.83 -2.21
N PHE A 195 11.06 7.12 -2.75
CA PHE A 195 10.55 8.48 -2.99
C PHE A 195 9.30 8.79 -2.19
N ALA A 196 8.46 7.80 -1.99
CA ALA A 196 7.23 7.91 -1.24
C ALA A 196 7.08 6.77 -0.22
N ARG A 197 6.24 6.98 0.78
CA ARG A 197 5.95 6.01 1.82
C ARG A 197 4.45 5.80 1.91
N THR A 198 4.04 4.55 2.07
CA THR A 198 2.64 4.17 2.33
C THR A 198 2.58 3.29 3.56
N THR A 199 1.63 3.59 4.42
CA THR A 199 1.45 2.92 5.71
C THR A 199 0.18 2.08 5.70
N GLN A 200 0.26 0.88 6.26
CA GLN A 200 -0.89 0.05 6.58
C GLN A 200 -0.93 -0.16 8.10
N GLU A 201 -2.05 0.19 8.72
CA GLU A 201 -2.31 0.04 10.15
C GLU A 201 -3.46 -0.91 10.38
N PHE A 202 -3.31 -1.81 11.35
CA PHE A 202 -4.36 -2.72 11.77
C PHE A 202 -4.14 -3.19 13.21
N GLN A 203 -5.19 -3.73 13.81
CA GLN A 203 -5.17 -4.29 15.15
C GLN A 203 -5.34 -5.80 15.13
N LEU A 204 -4.64 -6.47 16.00
CA LEU A 204 -4.73 -7.90 16.23
C LEU A 204 -5.28 -8.17 17.62
N PHE A 205 -6.29 -9.04 17.70
CA PHE A 205 -6.98 -9.36 18.95
C PHE A 205 -6.68 -10.79 19.35
N SER A 206 -6.00 -11.02 20.47
CA SER A 206 -5.85 -12.37 21.00
C SER A 206 -6.99 -12.68 21.98
N ARG A 207 -7.53 -13.87 21.87
CA ARG A 207 -8.60 -14.37 22.75
C ARG A 207 -8.11 -15.55 23.57
N ALA A 208 -8.71 -15.75 24.75
CA ALA A 208 -8.47 -16.92 25.55
C ALA A 208 -8.94 -18.19 24.83
N GLY A 209 -8.10 -19.19 24.82
CA GLY A 209 -8.44 -20.51 24.27
C GLY A 209 -9.32 -21.33 25.20
N ILE A 210 -10.25 -22.09 24.63
CA ILE A 210 -11.06 -23.09 25.31
C ILE A 210 -10.85 -24.44 24.62
N LYS A 211 -10.60 -25.49 25.39
CA LYS A 211 -10.42 -26.85 24.87
C LYS A 211 -11.26 -27.85 25.65
N ILE A 212 -12.07 -28.66 24.96
CA ILE A 212 -12.80 -29.77 25.57
C ILE A 212 -11.80 -30.87 25.81
N LEU A 213 -11.67 -31.29 27.08
CA LEU A 213 -10.76 -32.38 27.53
C LEU A 213 -11.47 -33.71 27.70
N SER A 214 -12.80 -33.68 27.91
CA SER A 214 -13.58 -34.93 28.12
C SER A 214 -14.01 -35.54 26.78
N GLN A 215 -14.14 -36.83 26.76
CA GLN A 215 -14.68 -37.60 25.64
C GLN A 215 -16.11 -38.05 25.98
N ALA A 216 -17.03 -37.82 25.03
CA ALA A 216 -18.41 -38.27 25.20
C ALA A 216 -18.51 -39.79 25.14
N PRO A 217 -19.34 -40.43 25.99
CA PRO A 217 -19.65 -41.85 25.84
C PRO A 217 -20.24 -42.12 24.46
N SER A 218 -19.70 -43.08 23.74
CA SER A 218 -20.09 -43.43 22.37
C SER A 218 -21.35 -44.30 22.28
N SER A 219 -21.84 -44.80 23.41
CA SER A 219 -23.02 -45.65 23.49
C SER A 219 -23.89 -45.28 24.69
N ALA A 220 -25.16 -45.57 24.59
CA ALA A 220 -26.12 -45.43 25.67
C ALA A 220 -27.08 -46.65 25.66
N SER A 221 -27.55 -47.07 26.81
CA SER A 221 -28.49 -48.20 26.96
C SER A 221 -29.91 -47.71 27.16
N VAL A 222 -30.86 -48.40 26.57
CA VAL A 222 -32.30 -48.13 26.77
C VAL A 222 -32.65 -48.23 28.26
N GLY A 223 -33.48 -47.28 28.73
CA GLY A 223 -33.87 -47.21 30.14
C GLY A 223 -32.80 -46.68 31.10
N LYS A 224 -31.60 -46.37 30.60
CA LYS A 224 -30.54 -45.74 31.38
C LYS A 224 -30.39 -44.27 31.06
N SER A 225 -30.09 -43.49 32.08
CA SER A 225 -29.78 -42.08 31.89
C SER A 225 -28.40 -41.92 31.23
N TYR A 226 -28.37 -41.20 30.11
CA TYR A 226 -27.11 -40.74 29.52
C TYR A 226 -26.70 -39.44 30.19
N ASN A 227 -25.49 -39.40 30.69
CA ASN A 227 -24.92 -38.22 31.31
C ASN A 227 -23.47 -38.06 30.84
N TYR A 228 -23.19 -36.91 30.22
CA TYR A 228 -21.86 -36.55 29.78
C TYR A 228 -21.42 -35.24 30.43
N PRO A 229 -20.61 -35.29 31.48
CA PRO A 229 -20.01 -34.08 32.07
C PRO A 229 -18.87 -33.59 31.16
N ILE A 230 -19.03 -32.40 30.64
CA ILE A 230 -18.03 -31.75 29.77
C ILE A 230 -16.93 -31.16 30.64
N LYS A 231 -15.71 -31.68 30.53
CA LYS A 231 -14.54 -31.06 31.14
C LYS A 231 -13.87 -30.18 30.11
N VAL A 232 -13.66 -28.93 30.48
CA VAL A 232 -12.98 -27.94 29.63
C VAL A 232 -11.72 -27.45 30.32
N TRP A 233 -10.68 -27.35 29.52
CA TRP A 233 -9.56 -26.49 29.83
C TRP A 233 -9.86 -25.09 29.30
N ARG A 234 -9.50 -24.08 30.06
CA ARG A 234 -9.62 -22.67 29.67
C ARG A 234 -8.39 -21.92 30.13
N GLN A 235 -7.97 -21.00 29.31
CA GLN A 235 -6.79 -20.20 29.59
C GLN A 235 -7.01 -19.20 30.73
N ARG A 236 -8.27 -18.70 30.88
CA ARG A 236 -8.70 -17.83 31.98
C ARG A 236 -9.68 -18.61 32.88
N PRO A 237 -9.25 -19.00 34.11
CA PRO A 237 -10.09 -19.78 35.01
C PRO A 237 -11.41 -19.09 35.42
N ASP A 238 -11.40 -17.75 35.49
CA ASP A 238 -12.53 -16.95 35.99
C ASP A 238 -13.57 -16.62 34.91
N GLU A 239 -13.28 -16.93 33.66
CA GLU A 239 -14.19 -16.63 32.54
C GLU A 239 -15.38 -17.61 32.54
N LYS A 240 -16.60 -17.06 32.42
CA LYS A 240 -17.82 -17.86 32.34
C LYS A 240 -17.89 -18.54 30.97
N ILE A 241 -18.10 -19.87 30.97
CA ILE A 241 -18.32 -20.63 29.75
C ILE A 241 -19.82 -20.82 29.56
N ASN A 242 -20.30 -20.49 28.34
CA ASN A 242 -21.65 -20.80 27.92
C ASN A 242 -21.65 -22.05 27.05
N TYR A 243 -22.47 -23.01 27.44
CA TYR A 243 -22.61 -24.27 26.72
C TYR A 243 -23.90 -24.24 25.90
N LYS A 244 -23.84 -24.64 24.64
CA LYS A 244 -24.99 -24.76 23.76
C LYS A 244 -24.95 -26.10 23.04
N LEU A 245 -26.04 -26.85 23.11
CA LEU A 245 -26.23 -28.07 22.33
C LEU A 245 -26.87 -27.69 20.99
N PHE A 246 -26.18 -27.94 19.90
CA PHE A 246 -26.69 -27.65 18.56
C PHE A 246 -27.48 -28.82 17.97
N TYR A 247 -27.02 -30.05 18.24
CA TYR A 247 -27.63 -31.29 17.77
C TYR A 247 -27.59 -32.34 18.87
N GLY A 248 -28.66 -33.10 18.99
CA GLY A 248 -28.78 -34.19 19.92
C GLY A 248 -30.11 -34.99 19.72
N PRO A 249 -30.27 -36.16 20.29
CA PRO A 249 -31.55 -36.85 20.30
C PRO A 249 -32.63 -36.05 20.97
N ASP A 250 -33.89 -36.29 20.56
CA ASP A 250 -35.04 -35.59 21.13
C ASP A 250 -35.04 -35.71 22.65
N GLY A 251 -35.24 -34.62 23.35
CA GLY A 251 -35.24 -34.55 24.81
C GLY A 251 -33.85 -34.43 25.45
N MET A 252 -32.75 -34.45 24.67
CA MET A 252 -31.39 -34.18 25.21
C MET A 252 -31.28 -32.70 25.58
N LYS A 253 -30.82 -32.38 26.78
CA LYS A 253 -30.65 -31.02 27.27
C LYS A 253 -29.25 -30.77 27.79
N MET A 254 -28.76 -29.58 27.60
CA MET A 254 -27.56 -29.06 28.22
C MET A 254 -27.91 -28.51 29.61
N ALA A 255 -27.24 -29.03 30.65
CA ALA A 255 -27.38 -28.45 31.99
C ALA A 255 -26.46 -27.22 32.13
N PRO A 256 -26.77 -26.28 33.05
CA PRO A 256 -25.97 -25.08 33.27
C PRO A 256 -24.53 -25.35 33.71
N ASP A 257 -24.26 -26.54 34.28
CA ASP A 257 -22.94 -27.02 34.68
C ASP A 257 -22.10 -27.58 33.51
N GLY A 258 -22.65 -27.53 32.29
CA GLY A 258 -21.99 -28.08 31.10
C GLY A 258 -22.21 -29.60 30.91
N ALA A 259 -23.06 -30.26 31.66
CA ALA A 259 -23.35 -31.67 31.44
C ALA A 259 -24.54 -31.85 30.46
N THR A 260 -24.38 -32.75 29.50
CA THR A 260 -25.52 -33.23 28.69
C THR A 260 -26.23 -34.38 29.41
N ARG A 261 -27.55 -34.26 29.59
CA ARG A 261 -28.38 -35.24 30.29
C ARG A 261 -29.51 -35.69 29.41
N HIS A 262 -29.74 -36.97 29.30
CA HIS A 262 -30.86 -37.57 28.62
C HIS A 262 -31.19 -38.92 29.16
N THR A 263 -32.48 -39.23 29.28
CA THR A 263 -32.93 -40.60 29.59
C THR A 263 -33.52 -41.19 28.32
N LEU A 264 -32.94 -42.21 27.79
CA LEU A 264 -33.44 -42.91 26.61
C LEU A 264 -34.69 -43.74 26.98
N THR A 265 -35.82 -43.39 26.35
CA THR A 265 -37.06 -44.18 26.45
C THR A 265 -37.31 -44.84 25.09
N GLY A 266 -37.18 -46.15 24.99
CA GLY A 266 -37.42 -46.91 23.74
C GLY A 266 -36.69 -48.22 23.66
N ALA A 267 -37.04 -49.05 22.69
CA ALA A 267 -36.58 -50.45 22.58
C ALA A 267 -35.31 -50.66 21.68
N SER A 268 -34.73 -49.63 21.15
CA SER A 268 -33.56 -49.79 20.25
C SER A 268 -32.30 -49.09 20.78
N PRO A 269 -31.13 -49.73 20.71
CA PRO A 269 -29.86 -49.06 21.01
C PRO A 269 -29.61 -47.98 19.98
N VAL A 270 -29.50 -46.75 20.45
CA VAL A 270 -29.08 -45.63 19.60
C VAL A 270 -27.58 -45.54 19.60
N GLN A 271 -26.98 -45.71 18.44
CA GLN A 271 -25.55 -45.40 18.26
C GLN A 271 -25.40 -43.89 18.11
N LEU A 272 -24.77 -43.25 19.06
CA LEU A 272 -24.38 -41.85 18.94
C LEU A 272 -23.19 -41.76 17.97
N LYS A 273 -23.42 -41.14 16.82
CA LYS A 273 -22.30 -40.80 15.92
C LYS A 273 -21.41 -39.79 16.63
N THR A 274 -20.18 -40.18 16.94
CA THR A 274 -19.13 -39.25 17.36
C THR A 274 -18.71 -38.43 16.13
N GLY A 275 -19.17 -37.18 16.04
CA GLY A 275 -18.62 -36.26 15.09
C GLY A 275 -17.21 -35.84 15.52
N SER A 276 -16.21 -36.05 14.66
CA SER A 276 -14.91 -35.42 14.83
C SER A 276 -15.09 -33.93 14.53
N TRP A 277 -14.82 -33.11 15.51
CA TRP A 277 -14.77 -31.66 15.35
C TRP A 277 -13.32 -31.25 15.04
N THR A 278 -13.12 -30.75 13.84
CA THR A 278 -11.90 -30.01 13.45
C THR A 278 -12.08 -28.53 13.75
#